data_23d6d20277a483389c35f63497bfe7f3
#
_entry.id   23d6d20277a483389c35f63497bfe7f3
#
_cell.length_a   1.000
_cell.length_b   1.000
_cell.length_c   1.000
_cell.angle_alpha   90.00
_cell.angle_beta   90.00
_cell.angle_gamma   90.00
#
_symmetry.space_group_name_H-M   'P 1'
#
loop_
_entity.id
_entity.type
_entity.pdbx_description
1 polymer ?
#
loop_
_entity_poly.entity_id
_entity_poly.type
_entity_poly.pdbx_seq_one_letter_code
_entity_poly.pdbx_strand_id
1 'polypeptide(L)'
;MKPIRLMTYRSGSTLPPIPGESLSNSSELFHIYEQTPGYAPVLVVASVDGKPVAKLLAVIRKSVRLFPPSLIKRCEIFGTGEYFDSTIPQDELFGLMLNHFTDEVSKECFLIEFRNLPSSLFGYKHFRANGYFPLNWIRVYNSLHSLSPEERIEPKRMRQIKRAQKLGVTTKVAETQMELDAFLQMLRRNYSSKVRKHFPDLQLFRLLTEEHPDLETAKIFLVQYKGKVIGGSFCMYSEDRVFLCFTGGLRKSYAWLYPGAVAVWSAITDAYQRSYGHFEFVDAGLPFQKVGYRNFILSFGGKQVSTRRWFRFRWNWLNRIAIWFYR
;
A
#
# COMPACT_ATOMS: atom_id res chain seq x y z
N MET A 1 3.93 36.04 -2.91
CA MET A 1 3.14 34.78 -2.84
C MET A 1 2.07 34.95 -1.79
N LYS A 2 0.86 34.49 -2.06
CA LYS A 2 -0.20 34.45 -1.04
C LYS A 2 0.20 33.48 0.09
N PRO A 3 -0.18 33.76 1.35
CA PRO A 3 0.20 32.91 2.48
C PRO A 3 -0.45 31.53 2.35
N ILE A 4 0.35 30.47 2.48
CA ILE A 4 -0.13 29.10 2.52
C ILE A 4 -0.47 28.77 3.97
N ARG A 5 -1.70 28.38 4.22
CA ARG A 5 -2.19 27.93 5.53
C ARG A 5 -2.17 26.40 5.59
N LEU A 6 -1.57 25.84 6.63
CA LEU A 6 -1.54 24.42 6.90
C LEU A 6 -2.51 24.07 8.04
N MET A 7 -3.28 23.03 7.85
CA MET A 7 -4.22 22.51 8.86
C MET A 7 -4.10 21.00 8.97
N THR A 8 -4.19 20.49 10.19
CA THR A 8 -4.18 19.05 10.47
C THR A 8 -5.55 18.60 10.94
N TYR A 9 -6.10 17.60 10.28
CA TYR A 9 -7.37 16.96 10.64
C TYR A 9 -7.11 15.57 11.22
N ARG A 10 -7.80 15.24 12.30
CA ARG A 10 -7.71 13.96 13.02
C ARG A 10 -9.06 13.29 13.25
N SER A 11 -10.15 13.98 12.90
CA SER A 11 -11.52 13.47 12.95
C SER A 11 -12.28 13.84 11.69
N GLY A 12 -13.03 12.88 11.16
CA GLY A 12 -13.88 13.05 10.00
C GLY A 12 -14.98 14.10 10.18
N SER A 13 -15.43 14.31 11.41
CA SER A 13 -16.46 15.33 11.72
C SER A 13 -16.00 16.78 11.43
N THR A 14 -14.69 17.01 11.37
CA THR A 14 -14.09 18.34 11.10
C THR A 14 -13.54 18.47 9.69
N LEU A 15 -13.61 17.38 8.89
CA LEU A 15 -13.01 17.33 7.57
C LEU A 15 -13.87 18.13 6.57
N PRO A 16 -13.33 19.18 5.92
CA PRO A 16 -14.04 19.85 4.85
C PRO A 16 -14.06 19.00 3.57
N PRO A 17 -14.94 19.30 2.60
CA PRO A 17 -14.87 18.68 1.29
C PRO A 17 -13.52 19.06 0.62
N ILE A 18 -12.70 18.06 0.29
CA ILE A 18 -11.40 18.25 -0.31
C ILE A 18 -11.37 17.49 -1.63
N PRO A 19 -10.97 18.13 -2.75
CA PRO A 19 -10.89 17.47 -4.04
C PRO A 19 -9.81 16.37 -4.07
N GLY A 20 -9.83 15.58 -5.14
CA GLY A 20 -8.78 14.62 -5.48
C GLY A 20 -9.32 13.21 -5.74
N GLU A 21 -8.55 12.45 -6.52
CA GLU A 21 -8.89 11.12 -7.01
C GLU A 21 -7.98 10.01 -6.42
N SER A 22 -6.89 10.42 -5.76
CA SER A 22 -5.94 9.46 -5.18
C SER A 22 -6.52 8.78 -3.95
N LEU A 23 -6.80 7.48 -4.04
CA LEU A 23 -7.28 6.71 -2.90
C LEU A 23 -6.36 6.86 -1.68
N SER A 24 -5.04 6.87 -1.88
CA SER A 24 -4.08 6.96 -0.78
C SER A 24 -4.14 8.27 0.01
N ASN A 25 -4.81 9.30 -0.52
CA ASN A 25 -5.01 10.61 0.10
C ASN A 25 -6.50 10.98 0.20
N SER A 26 -7.43 10.04 -0.05
CA SER A 26 -8.85 10.31 -0.11
C SER A 26 -9.49 10.52 1.26
N SER A 27 -10.62 11.21 1.26
CA SER A 27 -11.48 11.36 2.45
C SER A 27 -12.09 10.01 2.86
N GLU A 28 -12.39 9.14 1.89
CA GLU A 28 -12.90 7.79 2.15
C GLU A 28 -11.88 6.97 2.92
N LEU A 29 -10.61 6.94 2.48
CA LEU A 29 -9.57 6.21 3.19
C LEU A 29 -9.32 6.79 4.59
N PHE A 30 -9.47 8.11 4.76
CA PHE A 30 -9.42 8.75 6.08
C PHE A 30 -10.52 8.18 6.99
N HIS A 31 -11.79 8.13 6.53
CA HIS A 31 -12.92 7.59 7.31
C HIS A 31 -12.76 6.09 7.57
N ILE A 32 -12.27 5.32 6.60
CA ILE A 32 -11.97 3.90 6.76
C ILE A 32 -10.93 3.70 7.88
N TYR A 33 -9.87 4.51 7.91
CA TYR A 33 -8.90 4.46 9.00
C TYR A 33 -9.50 4.85 10.35
N GLU A 34 -10.35 5.89 10.40
CA GLU A 34 -11.02 6.32 11.62
C GLU A 34 -11.91 5.23 12.21
N GLN A 35 -12.61 4.46 11.37
CA GLN A 35 -13.47 3.34 11.76
C GLN A 35 -12.71 2.04 12.04
N THR A 36 -11.40 1.98 11.74
CA THR A 36 -10.60 0.76 11.92
C THR A 36 -9.95 0.72 13.31
N PRO A 37 -10.19 -0.32 14.12
CA PRO A 37 -9.58 -0.42 15.45
C PRO A 37 -8.04 -0.36 15.42
N GLY A 38 -7.46 0.51 16.23
CA GLY A 38 -6.01 0.67 16.33
C GLY A 38 -5.37 1.52 15.24
N TYR A 39 -6.18 2.16 14.39
CA TYR A 39 -5.77 3.14 13.39
C TYR A 39 -6.21 4.53 13.82
N ALA A 40 -5.40 5.54 13.54
CA ALA A 40 -5.74 6.94 13.74
C ALA A 40 -5.25 7.73 12.52
N PRO A 41 -6.14 8.25 11.67
CA PRO A 41 -5.76 9.04 10.51
C PRO A 41 -5.21 10.39 10.93
N VAL A 42 -4.34 10.94 10.09
CA VAL A 42 -3.83 12.31 10.17
C VAL A 42 -3.78 12.86 8.76
N LEU A 43 -4.59 13.86 8.47
CA LEU A 43 -4.61 14.52 7.18
C LEU A 43 -4.10 15.95 7.33
N VAL A 44 -3.00 16.26 6.64
CA VAL A 44 -2.51 17.64 6.50
C VAL A 44 -3.02 18.20 5.20
N VAL A 45 -3.62 19.39 5.27
CA VAL A 45 -4.15 20.13 4.11
C VAL A 45 -3.46 21.47 4.04
N ALA A 46 -2.91 21.78 2.85
CA ALA A 46 -2.41 23.10 2.50
C ALA A 46 -3.49 23.86 1.74
N SER A 47 -3.74 25.11 2.14
CA SER A 47 -4.78 25.97 1.55
C SER A 47 -4.24 27.35 1.24
N VAL A 48 -4.71 27.93 0.13
CA VAL A 48 -4.49 29.34 -0.25
C VAL A 48 -5.84 30.01 -0.41
N ASP A 49 -6.04 31.14 0.25
CA ASP A 49 -7.34 31.85 0.26
C ASP A 49 -8.55 30.95 0.62
N GLY A 50 -8.34 29.98 1.54
CA GLY A 50 -9.38 29.04 1.97
C GLY A 50 -9.63 27.89 1.01
N LYS A 51 -8.98 27.83 -0.16
CA LYS A 51 -9.08 26.72 -1.11
C LYS A 51 -7.96 25.71 -0.89
N PRO A 52 -8.25 24.41 -0.77
CA PRO A 52 -7.23 23.37 -0.70
C PRO A 52 -6.37 23.35 -1.97
N VAL A 53 -5.05 23.37 -1.81
CA VAL A 53 -4.06 23.28 -2.91
C VAL A 53 -3.26 21.99 -2.87
N ALA A 54 -3.17 21.33 -1.71
CA ALA A 54 -2.56 20.00 -1.55
C ALA A 54 -3.06 19.33 -0.27
N LYS A 55 -2.95 17.99 -0.22
CA LYS A 55 -3.24 17.18 0.96
C LYS A 55 -2.26 16.02 1.10
N LEU A 56 -2.04 15.57 2.34
CA LEU A 56 -1.17 14.45 2.69
C LEU A 56 -1.84 13.61 3.79
N LEU A 57 -2.24 12.40 3.47
CA LEU A 57 -2.83 11.45 4.42
C LEU A 57 -1.78 10.52 5.01
N ALA A 58 -1.80 10.40 6.30
CA ALA A 58 -1.03 9.45 7.07
C ALA A 58 -1.93 8.64 7.99
N VAL A 59 -1.46 7.46 8.41
CA VAL A 59 -2.13 6.65 9.41
C VAL A 59 -1.20 6.27 10.54
N ILE A 60 -1.60 6.53 11.77
CA ILE A 60 -0.91 6.09 12.98
C ILE A 60 -1.50 4.76 13.41
N ARG A 61 -0.65 3.74 13.48
CA ARG A 61 -1.04 2.38 13.90
C ARG A 61 -0.46 2.07 15.27
N LYS A 62 -1.32 1.58 16.17
CA LYS A 62 -0.92 1.05 17.47
C LYS A 62 -0.50 -0.40 17.30
N SER A 63 0.70 -0.76 17.75
CA SER A 63 1.08 -2.18 17.82
C SER A 63 0.46 -2.79 19.09
N VAL A 64 -0.61 -3.54 18.93
CA VAL A 64 -1.41 -4.11 20.04
C VAL A 64 -0.67 -5.19 20.84
N ARG A 65 0.51 -5.67 20.39
CA ARG A 65 1.16 -6.88 20.94
C ARG A 65 2.51 -6.65 21.62
N LEU A 66 2.98 -5.42 21.73
CA LEU A 66 4.24 -5.11 22.43
C LEU A 66 3.92 -4.31 23.68
N PHE A 67 4.40 -4.77 24.80
CA PHE A 67 4.26 -4.07 26.07
C PHE A 67 5.50 -3.17 26.29
N PRO A 68 5.27 -1.90 26.68
CA PRO A 68 3.98 -1.21 26.77
C PRO A 68 3.50 -0.78 25.36
N PRO A 69 2.24 -1.05 25.00
CA PRO A 69 1.69 -0.84 23.66
C PRO A 69 1.68 0.63 23.22
N SER A 70 1.71 1.55 24.18
CA SER A 70 1.72 3.00 23.89
C SER A 70 3.08 3.52 23.39
N LEU A 71 4.18 2.78 23.57
CA LEU A 71 5.52 3.21 23.15
C LEU A 71 5.79 2.94 21.66
N ILE A 72 5.02 2.06 21.01
CA ILE A 72 5.30 1.64 19.64
C ILE A 72 4.12 1.99 18.73
N LYS A 73 3.88 3.28 18.58
CA LYS A 73 3.06 3.80 17.50
C LYS A 73 3.94 3.99 16.27
N ARG A 74 3.47 3.51 15.13
CA ARG A 74 4.10 3.72 13.82
C ARG A 74 3.18 4.57 12.97
N CYS A 75 3.73 5.55 12.30
CA CYS A 75 3.02 6.34 11.32
C CYS A 75 3.47 5.93 9.92
N GLU A 76 2.51 5.61 9.07
CA GLU A 76 2.75 5.16 7.71
C GLU A 76 2.09 6.14 6.73
N ILE A 77 2.84 6.55 5.71
CA ILE A 77 2.40 7.43 4.63
C ILE A 77 2.65 6.74 3.31
N PHE A 78 1.63 6.72 2.45
CA PHE A 78 1.70 6.13 1.12
C PHE A 78 1.74 7.23 0.07
N GLY A 79 2.87 7.39 -0.63
CA GLY A 79 3.10 8.49 -1.55
C GLY A 79 3.64 9.75 -0.87
N THR A 80 3.43 10.88 -1.52
CA THR A 80 3.92 12.21 -1.09
C THR A 80 2.80 13.26 -1.01
N GLY A 81 1.56 12.81 -1.02
CA GLY A 81 0.38 13.67 -1.04
C GLY A 81 -0.22 13.83 -2.44
N GLU A 82 -1.25 14.63 -2.53
CA GLU A 82 -1.96 14.99 -3.75
C GLU A 82 -2.01 16.51 -3.89
N TYR A 83 -1.83 17.02 -5.10
CA TYR A 83 -1.62 18.44 -5.38
C TYR A 83 -2.63 18.91 -6.42
N PHE A 84 -3.31 20.03 -6.16
CA PHE A 84 -4.42 20.54 -6.99
C PHE A 84 -4.06 21.82 -7.73
N ASP A 85 -3.02 22.55 -7.28
CA ASP A 85 -2.59 23.81 -7.87
C ASP A 85 -1.24 23.62 -8.54
N SER A 86 -1.22 23.70 -9.87
CA SER A 86 -0.01 23.58 -10.68
C SER A 86 0.85 24.87 -10.69
N THR A 87 0.33 25.99 -10.15
CA THR A 87 1.08 27.26 -10.10
C THR A 87 2.11 27.28 -8.97
N ILE A 88 1.96 26.39 -7.97
CA ILE A 88 2.88 26.27 -6.85
C ILE A 88 3.73 25.01 -7.04
N PRO A 89 5.06 25.09 -6.97
CA PRO A 89 5.92 23.91 -7.11
C PRO A 89 5.58 22.83 -6.09
N GLN A 90 5.30 21.60 -6.57
CA GLN A 90 4.92 20.47 -5.70
C GLN A 90 5.96 20.16 -4.62
N ASP A 91 7.26 20.31 -4.95
CA ASP A 91 8.36 20.07 -3.99
C ASP A 91 8.33 21.08 -2.83
N GLU A 92 7.96 22.35 -3.09
CA GLU A 92 7.81 23.37 -2.04
C GLU A 92 6.59 23.09 -1.15
N LEU A 93 5.41 22.81 -1.76
CA LEU A 93 4.22 22.41 -1.02
C LEU A 93 4.48 21.19 -0.15
N PHE A 94 5.13 20.18 -0.73
CA PHE A 94 5.55 18.99 0.01
C PHE A 94 6.44 19.34 1.20
N GLY A 95 7.42 20.21 1.00
CA GLY A 95 8.34 20.65 2.05
C GLY A 95 7.61 21.30 3.24
N LEU A 96 6.64 22.17 2.96
CA LEU A 96 5.82 22.82 3.98
C LEU A 96 4.94 21.81 4.73
N MET A 97 4.22 20.93 3.99
CA MET A 97 3.39 19.89 4.59
C MET A 97 4.21 18.90 5.41
N LEU A 98 5.39 18.48 4.91
CA LEU A 98 6.26 17.54 5.61
C LEU A 98 6.78 18.12 6.93
N ASN A 99 7.18 19.40 6.93
CA ASN A 99 7.64 20.08 8.14
C ASN A 99 6.55 20.13 9.18
N HIS A 100 5.37 20.66 8.81
CA HIS A 100 4.20 20.76 9.67
C HIS A 100 3.76 19.37 10.22
N PHE A 101 3.64 18.38 9.32
CA PHE A 101 3.31 16.99 9.67
C PHE A 101 4.31 16.40 10.67
N THR A 102 5.61 16.62 10.43
CA THR A 102 6.67 16.07 11.28
C THR A 102 6.61 16.65 12.69
N ASP A 103 6.38 17.96 12.82
CA ASP A 103 6.25 18.64 14.11
C ASP A 103 5.06 18.13 14.93
N GLU A 104 3.94 17.85 14.23
CA GLU A 104 2.72 17.31 14.83
C GLU A 104 2.85 15.86 15.29
N VAL A 105 3.44 14.98 14.44
CA VAL A 105 3.36 13.52 14.61
C VAL A 105 4.57 12.95 15.33
N SER A 106 5.75 13.59 15.22
CA SER A 106 6.99 13.04 15.79
C SER A 106 6.98 12.89 17.31
N LYS A 107 6.14 13.66 18.01
CA LYS A 107 6.01 13.61 19.48
C LYS A 107 5.27 12.36 19.97
N GLU A 108 4.40 11.79 19.12
CA GLU A 108 3.55 10.66 19.49
C GLU A 108 3.96 9.34 18.85
N CYS A 109 4.70 9.36 17.73
CA CYS A 109 5.08 8.16 17.00
C CYS A 109 6.54 7.75 17.25
N PHE A 110 6.76 6.46 17.48
CA PHE A 110 8.10 5.89 17.58
C PHE A 110 8.83 5.90 16.23
N LEU A 111 8.11 5.61 15.15
CA LEU A 111 8.64 5.52 13.80
C LEU A 111 7.66 6.13 12.80
N ILE A 112 8.16 6.96 11.91
CA ILE A 112 7.44 7.49 10.74
C ILE A 112 8.07 6.87 9.50
N GLU A 113 7.24 6.37 8.59
CA GLU A 113 7.67 5.74 7.33
C GLU A 113 6.90 6.31 6.15
N PHE A 114 7.62 6.87 5.17
CA PHE A 114 7.10 7.19 3.84
C PHE A 114 7.46 6.08 2.86
N ARG A 115 6.47 5.59 2.12
CA ARG A 115 6.62 4.53 1.13
C ARG A 115 5.94 4.89 -0.19
N ASN A 116 6.29 4.18 -1.26
CA ASN A 116 5.70 4.34 -2.59
C ASN A 116 5.81 5.76 -3.17
N LEU A 117 7.00 6.36 -3.06
CA LEU A 117 7.25 7.69 -3.63
C LEU A 117 7.23 7.65 -5.17
N PRO A 118 6.76 8.72 -5.83
CA PRO A 118 6.73 8.80 -7.29
C PRO A 118 8.15 8.77 -7.90
N SER A 119 9.12 9.37 -7.23
CA SER A 119 10.53 9.40 -7.62
C SER A 119 11.43 9.23 -6.41
N SER A 120 12.59 8.61 -6.60
CA SER A 120 13.61 8.46 -5.55
C SER A 120 14.25 9.78 -5.13
N LEU A 121 14.11 10.84 -5.92
CA LEU A 121 14.69 12.18 -5.67
C LEU A 121 13.67 13.18 -5.15
N PHE A 122 12.37 12.95 -5.33
CA PHE A 122 11.33 13.87 -4.90
C PHE A 122 11.41 14.14 -3.39
N GLY A 123 11.37 15.42 -3.02
CA GLY A 123 11.39 15.85 -1.62
C GLY A 123 12.70 15.57 -0.87
N TYR A 124 13.78 15.12 -1.55
CA TYR A 124 15.02 14.68 -0.89
C TYR A 124 15.56 15.71 0.12
N LYS A 125 15.68 16.97 -0.26
CA LYS A 125 16.17 18.06 0.61
C LYS A 125 15.26 18.24 1.83
N HIS A 126 13.95 18.16 1.64
CA HIS A 126 12.96 18.36 2.71
C HIS A 126 12.94 17.20 3.70
N PHE A 127 13.03 15.96 3.22
CA PHE A 127 13.20 14.80 4.08
C PHE A 127 14.45 14.91 4.95
N ARG A 128 15.59 15.26 4.33
CA ARG A 128 16.87 15.42 5.08
C ARG A 128 16.80 16.54 6.11
N ALA A 129 16.23 17.69 5.76
CA ALA A 129 16.04 18.82 6.67
C ALA A 129 15.18 18.46 7.88
N ASN A 130 14.18 17.59 7.69
CA ASN A 130 13.29 17.12 8.76
C ASN A 130 13.82 15.87 9.51
N GLY A 131 15.09 15.49 9.31
CA GLY A 131 15.74 14.41 10.05
C GLY A 131 15.34 12.99 9.61
N TYR A 132 14.76 12.84 8.43
CA TYR A 132 14.51 11.52 7.84
C TYR A 132 15.78 10.95 7.20
N PHE A 133 15.88 9.62 7.20
CA PHE A 133 16.94 8.90 6.48
C PHE A 133 16.34 7.95 5.45
N PRO A 134 16.97 7.81 4.27
CA PRO A 134 16.48 6.96 3.20
C PRO A 134 17.02 5.54 3.34
N LEU A 135 16.18 4.56 2.97
CA LEU A 135 16.61 3.21 2.65
C LEU A 135 16.26 2.91 1.19
N ASN A 136 17.22 2.36 0.45
CA ASN A 136 16.97 1.88 -0.90
C ASN A 136 16.00 0.70 -0.84
N TRP A 137 14.97 0.75 -1.69
CA TRP A 137 13.92 -0.25 -1.74
C TRP A 137 13.67 -0.67 -3.19
N ILE A 138 13.20 -1.89 -3.39
CA ILE A 138 12.80 -2.37 -4.71
C ILE A 138 11.28 -2.31 -4.83
N ARG A 139 10.81 -1.78 -5.95
CA ARG A 139 9.44 -1.82 -6.42
C ARG A 139 9.36 -2.64 -7.70
N VAL A 140 8.31 -3.41 -7.88
CA VAL A 140 8.05 -4.16 -9.11
C VAL A 140 6.69 -3.73 -9.63
N TYR A 141 6.62 -3.41 -10.91
CA TYR A 141 5.36 -3.07 -11.57
C TYR A 141 5.28 -3.66 -12.96
N ASN A 142 4.07 -3.97 -13.39
CA ASN A 142 3.74 -4.36 -14.76
C ASN A 142 3.04 -3.16 -15.43
N SER A 143 3.57 -2.71 -16.58
CA SER A 143 2.83 -1.81 -17.46
C SER A 143 1.79 -2.63 -18.21
N LEU A 144 0.56 -2.15 -18.28
CA LEU A 144 -0.55 -2.82 -18.93
C LEU A 144 -0.96 -2.14 -20.27
N HIS A 145 -0.22 -1.08 -20.68
CA HIS A 145 -0.56 -0.28 -21.86
C HIS A 145 -0.26 -0.93 -23.21
N SER A 146 0.92 -1.54 -23.37
CA SER A 146 1.44 -1.84 -24.71
C SER A 146 1.46 -3.32 -25.07
N LEU A 147 1.54 -4.20 -24.10
CA LEU A 147 1.55 -5.65 -24.27
C LEU A 147 0.58 -6.28 -23.30
N SER A 148 -0.11 -7.32 -23.75
CA SER A 148 -0.99 -8.08 -22.88
C SER A 148 -0.22 -8.76 -21.74
N PRO A 149 -0.87 -9.08 -20.62
CA PRO A 149 -0.25 -9.86 -19.56
C PRO A 149 0.29 -11.21 -20.03
N GLU A 150 -0.36 -11.84 -21.02
CA GLU A 150 0.04 -13.12 -21.62
C GLU A 150 1.38 -13.04 -22.34
N GLU A 151 1.68 -11.91 -22.97
CA GLU A 151 2.95 -11.68 -23.70
C GLU A 151 4.11 -11.36 -22.77
N ARG A 152 3.80 -10.91 -21.53
CA ARG A 152 4.81 -10.50 -20.54
C ARG A 152 5.20 -11.59 -19.55
N ILE A 153 4.27 -12.48 -19.25
CA ILE A 153 4.45 -13.53 -18.24
C ILE A 153 5.47 -14.57 -18.69
N GLU A 154 6.31 -15.05 -17.77
CA GLU A 154 7.22 -16.17 -18.07
C GLU A 154 6.47 -17.42 -18.56
N PRO A 155 6.92 -18.08 -19.65
CA PRO A 155 6.23 -19.26 -20.21
C PRO A 155 6.04 -20.39 -19.17
N LYS A 156 6.98 -20.57 -18.27
CA LYS A 156 6.89 -21.54 -17.17
C LYS A 156 5.71 -21.18 -16.24
N ARG A 157 5.54 -19.91 -15.90
CA ARG A 157 4.48 -19.43 -15.03
C ARG A 157 3.12 -19.61 -15.69
N MET A 158 2.98 -19.24 -16.96
CA MET A 158 1.75 -19.45 -17.73
C MET A 158 1.37 -20.94 -17.81
N ARG A 159 2.32 -21.84 -18.05
CA ARG A 159 2.05 -23.30 -18.03
C ARG A 159 1.51 -23.78 -16.70
N GLN A 160 2.02 -23.26 -15.57
CA GLN A 160 1.53 -23.59 -14.23
C GLN A 160 0.08 -23.16 -14.04
N ILE A 161 -0.27 -21.94 -14.45
CA ILE A 161 -1.62 -21.38 -14.36
C ILE A 161 -2.59 -22.20 -15.21
N LYS A 162 -2.27 -22.41 -16.50
CA LYS A 162 -3.10 -23.22 -17.41
C LYS A 162 -3.31 -24.63 -16.90
N ARG A 163 -2.29 -25.25 -16.30
CA ARG A 163 -2.40 -26.57 -15.68
C ARG A 163 -3.38 -26.55 -14.52
N ALA A 164 -3.30 -25.58 -13.62
CA ALA A 164 -4.21 -25.45 -12.50
C ALA A 164 -5.68 -25.30 -12.96
N GLN A 165 -5.92 -24.46 -13.96
CA GLN A 165 -7.25 -24.26 -14.56
C GLN A 165 -7.80 -25.55 -15.20
N LYS A 166 -6.97 -26.30 -15.96
CA LYS A 166 -7.36 -27.61 -16.51
C LYS A 166 -7.72 -28.64 -15.44
N LEU A 167 -7.14 -28.52 -14.23
CA LEU A 167 -7.42 -29.40 -13.10
C LEU A 167 -8.65 -28.96 -12.27
N GLY A 168 -9.37 -27.94 -12.72
CA GLY A 168 -10.62 -27.47 -12.10
C GLY A 168 -10.42 -26.37 -11.04
N VAL A 169 -9.29 -25.68 -11.05
CA VAL A 169 -9.14 -24.44 -10.24
C VAL A 169 -9.90 -23.32 -10.91
N THR A 170 -10.74 -22.64 -10.14
CA THR A 170 -11.53 -21.48 -10.55
C THR A 170 -11.14 -20.23 -9.77
N THR A 171 -11.46 -19.07 -10.33
CA THR A 171 -11.25 -17.77 -9.69
C THR A 171 -12.55 -16.97 -9.68
N LYS A 172 -12.78 -16.21 -8.63
CA LYS A 172 -13.88 -15.24 -8.54
C LYS A 172 -13.50 -14.07 -7.65
N VAL A 173 -14.21 -12.96 -7.75
CA VAL A 173 -14.15 -11.87 -6.76
C VAL A 173 -14.98 -12.30 -5.53
N ALA A 174 -14.51 -11.94 -4.34
CA ALA A 174 -15.27 -12.18 -3.12
C ALA A 174 -16.45 -11.19 -3.06
N GLU A 175 -17.66 -11.74 -2.84
CA GLU A 175 -18.90 -10.97 -2.79
C GLU A 175 -19.56 -11.02 -1.40
N THR A 176 -19.20 -12.03 -0.62
CA THR A 176 -19.82 -12.26 0.68
C THR A 176 -18.81 -12.12 1.82
N GLN A 177 -19.33 -11.73 3.00
CA GLN A 177 -18.52 -11.65 4.23
C GLN A 177 -17.85 -12.98 4.58
N MET A 178 -18.52 -14.10 4.33
CA MET A 178 -17.99 -15.44 4.58
C MET A 178 -16.78 -15.74 3.68
N GLU A 179 -16.79 -15.29 2.43
CA GLU A 179 -15.67 -15.42 1.50
C GLU A 179 -14.49 -14.54 1.88
N LEU A 180 -14.76 -13.31 2.32
CA LEU A 180 -13.76 -12.43 2.89
C LEU A 180 -13.08 -13.09 4.09
N ASP A 181 -13.84 -13.60 5.04
CA ASP A 181 -13.31 -14.24 6.24
C ASP A 181 -12.50 -15.51 5.91
N ALA A 182 -12.95 -16.31 4.92
CA ALA A 182 -12.21 -17.49 4.44
C ALA A 182 -10.85 -17.08 3.83
N PHE A 183 -10.81 -16.00 3.04
CA PHE A 183 -9.56 -15.45 2.50
C PHE A 183 -8.61 -14.99 3.60
N LEU A 184 -9.10 -14.20 4.55
CA LEU A 184 -8.29 -13.66 5.63
C LEU A 184 -7.76 -14.76 6.56
N GLN A 185 -8.55 -15.79 6.84
CA GLN A 185 -8.12 -16.98 7.58
C GLN A 185 -7.00 -17.72 6.83
N MET A 186 -7.16 -17.90 5.51
CA MET A 186 -6.15 -18.51 4.65
C MET A 186 -4.84 -17.69 4.66
N LEU A 187 -4.90 -16.37 4.52
CA LEU A 187 -3.73 -15.49 4.59
C LEU A 187 -3.01 -15.60 5.94
N ARG A 188 -3.75 -15.55 7.06
CA ARG A 188 -3.17 -15.67 8.41
C ARG A 188 -2.45 -16.99 8.63
N ARG A 189 -2.93 -18.09 8.04
CA ARG A 189 -2.25 -19.40 8.10
C ARG A 189 -0.97 -19.44 7.30
N ASN A 190 -0.91 -18.71 6.18
CA ASN A 190 0.25 -18.71 5.28
C ASN A 190 1.40 -17.83 5.78
N TYR A 191 1.10 -16.73 6.43
CA TYR A 191 2.12 -15.82 6.89
C TYR A 191 2.77 -16.26 8.21
N SER A 192 4.09 -16.07 8.29
CA SER A 192 4.86 -16.33 9.52
C SER A 192 4.37 -15.44 10.67
N SER A 193 4.68 -15.82 11.91
CA SER A 193 4.36 -15.01 13.09
C SER A 193 4.91 -13.59 13.02
N LYS A 194 6.07 -13.40 12.38
CA LYS A 194 6.67 -12.08 12.17
C LYS A 194 5.79 -11.19 11.29
N VAL A 195 5.27 -11.72 10.18
CA VAL A 195 4.40 -10.98 9.25
C VAL A 195 3.02 -10.76 9.86
N ARG A 196 2.47 -11.79 10.53
CA ARG A 196 1.15 -11.69 11.19
C ARG A 196 1.03 -10.56 12.21
N LYS A 197 2.13 -10.15 12.84
CA LYS A 197 2.17 -9.00 13.77
C LYS A 197 1.84 -7.66 13.10
N HIS A 198 2.10 -7.57 11.81
CA HIS A 198 1.88 -6.36 11.01
C HIS A 198 0.64 -6.46 10.11
N PHE A 199 -0.12 -7.54 10.26
CA PHE A 199 -1.34 -7.73 9.48
C PHE A 199 -2.37 -6.69 9.91
N PRO A 200 -3.07 -6.04 8.96
CA PRO A 200 -4.14 -5.10 9.27
C PRO A 200 -5.25 -5.75 10.08
N ASP A 201 -6.06 -4.93 10.73
CA ASP A 201 -7.29 -5.38 11.35
C ASP A 201 -8.29 -5.89 10.29
N LEU A 202 -9.15 -6.82 10.67
CA LEU A 202 -10.16 -7.38 9.76
C LEU A 202 -11.14 -6.32 9.26
N GLN A 203 -11.47 -5.36 10.13
CA GLN A 203 -12.37 -4.27 9.81
C GLN A 203 -11.85 -3.42 8.65
N LEU A 204 -10.53 -3.21 8.55
CA LEU A 204 -9.93 -2.49 7.43
C LEU A 204 -10.26 -3.16 6.07
N PHE A 205 -10.14 -4.50 6.01
CA PHE A 205 -10.46 -5.23 4.78
C PHE A 205 -11.94 -5.14 4.42
N ARG A 206 -12.82 -5.21 5.43
CA ARG A 206 -14.26 -5.09 5.25
C ARG A 206 -14.63 -3.73 4.68
N LEU A 207 -14.20 -2.67 5.34
CA LEU A 207 -14.48 -1.30 4.91
C LEU A 207 -13.90 -0.98 3.52
N LEU A 208 -12.71 -1.49 3.20
CA LEU A 208 -12.09 -1.29 1.88
C LEU A 208 -12.80 -2.05 0.75
N THR A 209 -13.52 -3.14 1.05
CA THR A 209 -14.24 -3.94 0.05
C THR A 209 -15.74 -3.63 0.00
N GLU A 210 -16.24 -2.77 0.88
CA GLU A 210 -17.60 -2.24 0.76
C GLU A 210 -17.71 -1.42 -0.53
N GLU A 211 -18.79 -1.61 -1.26
CA GLU A 211 -19.06 -0.82 -2.46
C GLU A 211 -19.37 0.62 -2.08
N HIS A 212 -18.49 1.53 -2.45
CA HIS A 212 -18.76 2.95 -2.43
C HIS A 212 -19.37 3.33 -3.78
N PRO A 213 -20.49 4.09 -3.81
CA PRO A 213 -21.22 4.39 -5.04
C PRO A 213 -20.36 4.99 -6.16
N ASP A 214 -19.33 5.73 -5.79
CA ASP A 214 -18.52 6.52 -6.72
C ASP A 214 -17.06 6.01 -6.85
N LEU A 215 -16.61 5.04 -6.02
CA LEU A 215 -15.21 4.63 -5.99
C LEU A 215 -15.07 3.14 -5.70
N GLU A 216 -14.48 2.43 -6.65
CA GLU A 216 -14.01 1.09 -6.40
C GLU A 216 -12.66 1.14 -5.67
N THR A 217 -12.65 0.88 -4.36
CA THR A 217 -11.47 1.04 -3.53
C THR A 217 -10.61 -0.21 -3.45
N ALA A 218 -11.22 -1.39 -3.38
CA ALA A 218 -10.48 -2.66 -3.29
C ALA A 218 -11.28 -3.88 -3.76
N LYS A 219 -10.56 -4.93 -4.19
CA LYS A 219 -11.11 -6.24 -4.51
C LYS A 219 -10.30 -7.37 -3.90
N ILE A 220 -11.00 -8.47 -3.59
CA ILE A 220 -10.38 -9.73 -3.22
C ILE A 220 -10.67 -10.77 -4.31
N PHE A 221 -9.61 -11.28 -4.92
CA PHE A 221 -9.67 -12.39 -5.86
C PHE A 221 -9.47 -13.70 -5.11
N LEU A 222 -10.45 -14.58 -5.17
CA LEU A 222 -10.39 -15.91 -4.57
C LEU A 222 -9.97 -16.94 -5.59
N VAL A 223 -9.15 -17.88 -5.17
CA VAL A 223 -8.81 -19.10 -5.91
C VAL A 223 -9.45 -20.27 -5.21
N GLN A 224 -10.31 -20.97 -5.92
CA GLN A 224 -11.11 -22.08 -5.39
C GLN A 224 -10.76 -23.40 -6.08
N TYR A 225 -10.84 -24.48 -5.31
CA TYR A 225 -10.76 -25.84 -5.81
C TYR A 225 -11.71 -26.74 -5.03
N LYS A 226 -12.63 -27.41 -5.74
CA LYS A 226 -13.68 -28.27 -5.13
C LYS A 226 -14.45 -27.53 -4.02
N GLY A 227 -14.87 -26.28 -4.28
CA GLY A 227 -15.63 -25.45 -3.35
C GLY A 227 -14.83 -24.84 -2.20
N LYS A 228 -13.52 -25.11 -2.09
CA LYS A 228 -12.67 -24.59 -1.02
C LYS A 228 -11.78 -23.46 -1.50
N VAL A 229 -11.67 -22.37 -0.72
CA VAL A 229 -10.70 -21.30 -0.94
C VAL A 229 -9.29 -21.82 -0.63
N ILE A 230 -8.44 -21.90 -1.67
CA ILE A 230 -7.06 -22.38 -1.58
C ILE A 230 -6.01 -21.29 -1.81
N GLY A 231 -6.42 -20.13 -2.28
CA GLY A 231 -5.55 -18.97 -2.52
C GLY A 231 -6.36 -17.71 -2.74
N GLY A 232 -5.68 -16.58 -2.86
CA GLY A 232 -6.29 -15.31 -3.21
C GLY A 232 -5.33 -14.14 -3.17
N SER A 233 -5.82 -13.00 -3.65
CA SER A 233 -5.11 -11.71 -3.70
C SER A 233 -6.03 -10.59 -3.24
N PHE A 234 -5.49 -9.64 -2.49
CA PHE A 234 -6.16 -8.40 -2.12
C PHE A 234 -5.49 -7.24 -2.85
N CYS A 235 -6.26 -6.53 -3.65
CA CYS A 235 -5.81 -5.41 -4.45
C CYS A 235 -6.55 -4.13 -4.06
N MET A 236 -5.83 -3.00 -4.09
CA MET A 236 -6.39 -1.65 -3.96
C MET A 236 -6.26 -0.93 -5.30
N TYR A 237 -7.24 -0.11 -5.62
CA TYR A 237 -7.35 0.63 -6.87
C TYR A 237 -7.21 2.13 -6.60
N SER A 238 -6.40 2.81 -7.36
CA SER A 238 -6.22 4.26 -7.24
C SER A 238 -5.77 4.83 -8.57
N GLU A 239 -6.51 5.79 -9.09
CA GLU A 239 -6.22 6.41 -10.39
C GLU A 239 -6.03 5.36 -11.50
N ASP A 240 -4.89 5.38 -12.17
CA ASP A 240 -4.49 4.46 -13.26
C ASP A 240 -3.76 3.19 -12.75
N ARG A 241 -3.82 2.88 -11.45
CA ARG A 241 -2.98 1.86 -10.82
C ARG A 241 -3.74 0.89 -9.95
N VAL A 242 -3.32 -0.37 -10.03
CA VAL A 242 -3.78 -1.43 -9.13
C VAL A 242 -2.61 -1.86 -8.26
N PHE A 243 -2.78 -1.83 -6.95
CA PHE A 243 -1.78 -2.22 -5.97
C PHE A 243 -2.10 -3.57 -5.36
N LEU A 244 -1.26 -4.58 -5.64
CA LEU A 244 -1.34 -5.87 -4.95
C LEU A 244 -0.78 -5.74 -3.53
N CYS A 245 -1.67 -5.66 -2.56
CA CYS A 245 -1.30 -5.49 -1.15
C CYS A 245 -0.98 -6.82 -0.46
N PHE A 246 -1.81 -7.83 -0.69
CA PHE A 246 -1.64 -9.16 -0.10
C PHE A 246 -1.94 -10.25 -1.12
N THR A 247 -1.16 -11.33 -1.07
CA THR A 247 -1.44 -12.54 -1.85
C THR A 247 -0.96 -13.77 -1.09
N GLY A 248 -1.63 -14.88 -1.31
CA GLY A 248 -1.25 -16.14 -0.68
C GLY A 248 -1.93 -17.35 -1.29
N GLY A 249 -1.50 -18.52 -0.83
CA GLY A 249 -2.11 -19.79 -1.23
C GLY A 249 -1.64 -20.91 -0.34
N LEU A 250 -2.47 -21.94 -0.16
CA LEU A 250 -2.22 -23.11 0.68
C LEU A 250 -1.17 -24.03 0.02
N ARG A 251 0.08 -23.56 -0.03
CA ARG A 251 1.18 -24.25 -0.73
C ARG A 251 1.48 -25.64 -0.19
N LYS A 252 1.32 -25.89 1.11
CA LYS A 252 1.60 -27.19 1.69
C LYS A 252 0.64 -28.29 1.19
N SER A 253 -0.64 -27.93 1.03
CA SER A 253 -1.68 -28.89 0.66
C SER A 253 -2.00 -28.90 -0.84
N TYR A 254 -1.76 -27.80 -1.54
CA TYR A 254 -2.17 -27.58 -2.94
C TYR A 254 -1.02 -27.05 -3.81
N ALA A 255 0.24 -27.46 -3.52
CA ALA A 255 1.42 -26.98 -4.29
C ALA A 255 1.30 -27.20 -5.80
N TRP A 256 0.74 -28.33 -6.21
CA TRP A 256 0.55 -28.75 -7.59
C TRP A 256 -0.52 -27.96 -8.36
N LEU A 257 -1.36 -27.18 -7.65
CA LEU A 257 -2.38 -26.28 -8.21
C LEU A 257 -1.91 -24.82 -8.26
N TYR A 258 -0.71 -24.51 -7.78
CA TYR A 258 -0.11 -23.15 -7.83
C TYR A 258 -1.04 -22.01 -7.37
N PRO A 259 -1.76 -22.12 -6.24
CA PRO A 259 -2.84 -21.19 -5.90
C PRO A 259 -2.41 -19.74 -5.81
N GLY A 260 -1.21 -19.44 -5.31
CA GLY A 260 -0.68 -18.07 -5.28
C GLY A 260 -0.39 -17.51 -6.66
N ALA A 261 0.00 -18.36 -7.62
CA ALA A 261 0.22 -17.91 -9.00
C ALA A 261 -1.09 -17.58 -9.71
N VAL A 262 -2.10 -18.43 -9.52
CA VAL A 262 -3.44 -18.21 -10.06
C VAL A 262 -4.06 -16.94 -9.47
N ALA A 263 -3.88 -16.70 -8.17
CA ALA A 263 -4.39 -15.51 -7.48
C ALA A 263 -3.81 -14.19 -8.04
N VAL A 264 -2.49 -14.13 -8.24
CA VAL A 264 -1.85 -12.95 -8.82
C VAL A 264 -2.27 -12.77 -10.27
N TRP A 265 -2.35 -13.86 -11.03
CA TRP A 265 -2.76 -13.83 -12.42
C TRP A 265 -4.18 -13.29 -12.60
N SER A 266 -5.12 -13.76 -11.79
CA SER A 266 -6.51 -13.28 -11.80
C SER A 266 -6.58 -11.76 -11.59
N ALA A 267 -5.82 -11.24 -10.63
CA ALA A 267 -5.79 -9.80 -10.35
C ALA A 267 -5.15 -8.98 -11.48
N ILE A 268 -4.07 -9.47 -12.10
CA ILE A 268 -3.43 -8.80 -13.25
C ILE A 268 -4.36 -8.78 -14.46
N THR A 269 -5.05 -9.90 -14.73
CA THR A 269 -5.99 -10.02 -15.87
C THR A 269 -7.18 -9.09 -15.67
N ASP A 270 -7.77 -9.00 -14.48
CA ASP A 270 -8.85 -8.06 -14.17
C ASP A 270 -8.39 -6.61 -14.38
N ALA A 271 -7.20 -6.24 -13.87
CA ALA A 271 -6.65 -4.90 -14.05
C ALA A 271 -6.48 -4.54 -15.52
N TYR A 272 -5.98 -5.48 -16.33
CA TYR A 272 -5.81 -5.28 -17.77
C TYR A 272 -7.16 -5.15 -18.49
N GLN A 273 -8.13 -6.03 -18.22
CA GLN A 273 -9.47 -5.99 -18.82
C GLN A 273 -10.23 -4.71 -18.51
N ARG A 274 -9.93 -4.11 -17.37
CA ARG A 274 -10.50 -2.86 -16.90
C ARG A 274 -9.69 -1.62 -17.31
N SER A 275 -8.70 -1.80 -18.19
CA SER A 275 -7.88 -0.73 -18.78
C SER A 275 -7.06 0.09 -17.78
N TYR A 276 -6.68 -0.49 -16.64
CA TYR A 276 -5.68 0.14 -15.76
C TYR A 276 -4.31 0.13 -16.45
N GLY A 277 -3.57 1.22 -16.32
CA GLY A 277 -2.26 1.36 -16.96
C GLY A 277 -1.15 0.58 -16.26
N HIS A 278 -1.26 0.36 -14.94
CA HIS A 278 -0.20 -0.26 -14.16
C HIS A 278 -0.72 -1.21 -13.08
N PHE A 279 -0.02 -2.34 -12.93
CA PHE A 279 -0.20 -3.26 -11.79
C PHE A 279 1.07 -3.29 -10.95
N GLU A 280 0.97 -2.91 -9.69
CA GLU A 280 2.12 -2.74 -8.80
C GLU A 280 2.13 -3.72 -7.63
N PHE A 281 3.33 -4.25 -7.35
CA PHE A 281 3.59 -5.05 -6.16
C PHE A 281 4.16 -4.14 -5.08
N VAL A 282 3.40 -3.91 -4.02
CA VAL A 282 3.69 -2.89 -2.99
C VAL A 282 5.01 -3.11 -2.27
N ASP A 283 5.49 -4.37 -2.16
CA ASP A 283 6.70 -4.69 -1.42
C ASP A 283 7.54 -5.78 -2.10
N ALA A 284 8.68 -5.40 -2.66
CA ALA A 284 9.67 -6.31 -3.23
C ALA A 284 10.97 -6.40 -2.41
N GLY A 285 11.02 -5.72 -1.26
CA GLY A 285 12.09 -5.80 -0.27
C GLY A 285 13.35 -4.97 -0.60
N LEU A 286 14.39 -5.19 0.21
CA LEU A 286 15.67 -4.48 0.10
C LEU A 286 16.51 -5.01 -1.09
N PRO A 287 17.24 -4.15 -1.82
CA PRO A 287 17.99 -4.54 -3.01
C PRO A 287 18.98 -5.69 -2.78
N PHE A 288 19.69 -5.65 -1.66
CA PHE A 288 20.76 -6.60 -1.32
C PHE A 288 20.27 -7.91 -0.70
N GLN A 289 18.98 -8.03 -0.38
CA GLN A 289 18.42 -9.26 0.15
C GLN A 289 17.89 -10.16 -0.98
N LYS A 290 18.27 -11.43 -0.95
CA LYS A 290 17.65 -12.46 -1.80
C LYS A 290 16.27 -12.79 -1.24
N VAL A 291 15.22 -12.27 -1.87
CA VAL A 291 13.83 -12.50 -1.47
C VAL A 291 13.17 -13.40 -2.50
N GLY A 292 12.80 -14.61 -2.10
CA GLY A 292 12.11 -15.56 -3.01
C GLY A 292 10.79 -15.02 -3.56
N TYR A 293 10.12 -14.16 -2.81
CA TYR A 293 8.92 -13.45 -3.26
C TYR A 293 9.21 -12.53 -4.45
N ARG A 294 10.37 -11.86 -4.51
CA ARG A 294 10.75 -10.99 -5.63
C ARG A 294 10.83 -11.77 -6.95
N ASN A 295 11.48 -12.93 -6.96
CA ASN A 295 11.54 -13.77 -8.16
C ASN A 295 10.15 -14.28 -8.56
N PHE A 296 9.29 -14.55 -7.59
CA PHE A 296 7.90 -14.93 -7.83
C PHE A 296 7.13 -13.82 -8.54
N ILE A 297 7.18 -12.57 -8.06
CA ILE A 297 6.45 -11.45 -8.69
C ILE A 297 7.04 -11.05 -10.05
N LEU A 298 8.37 -11.12 -10.22
CA LEU A 298 9.02 -10.85 -11.51
C LEU A 298 8.60 -11.83 -12.59
N SER A 299 8.26 -13.08 -12.23
CA SER A 299 7.82 -14.09 -13.21
C SER A 299 6.48 -13.76 -13.89
N PHE A 300 5.77 -12.74 -13.45
CA PHE A 300 4.59 -12.19 -14.13
C PHE A 300 4.92 -11.08 -15.16
N GLY A 301 6.21 -10.87 -15.47
CA GLY A 301 6.66 -9.92 -16.49
C GLY A 301 6.86 -8.50 -15.98
N GLY A 302 6.87 -8.30 -14.67
CA GLY A 302 7.11 -7.01 -14.06
C GLY A 302 8.53 -6.49 -14.23
N LYS A 303 8.67 -5.16 -14.22
CA LYS A 303 9.97 -4.47 -14.21
C LYS A 303 10.33 -4.10 -12.78
N GLN A 304 11.59 -4.37 -12.42
CA GLN A 304 12.15 -3.95 -11.15
C GLN A 304 12.70 -2.53 -11.27
N VAL A 305 12.31 -1.67 -10.33
CA VAL A 305 12.85 -0.31 -10.22
C VAL A 305 13.36 -0.06 -8.81
N SER A 306 14.45 0.71 -8.73
CA SER A 306 14.94 1.20 -7.45
C SER A 306 14.11 2.39 -7.00
N THR A 307 13.71 2.38 -5.74
CA THR A 307 13.00 3.48 -5.09
C THR A 307 13.60 3.72 -3.71
N ARG A 308 13.04 4.64 -2.98
CA ARG A 308 13.43 4.91 -1.60
C ARG A 308 12.22 4.87 -0.69
N ARG A 309 12.45 4.39 0.53
CA ARG A 309 11.56 4.64 1.67
C ARG A 309 12.29 5.56 2.63
N TRP A 310 11.55 6.47 3.24
CA TRP A 310 12.10 7.40 4.20
C TRP A 310 11.60 7.07 5.58
N PHE A 311 12.53 7.06 6.53
CA PHE A 311 12.27 6.69 7.91
C PHE A 311 12.73 7.78 8.86
N ARG A 312 11.98 7.98 9.95
CA ARG A 312 12.35 8.85 11.04
C ARG A 312 11.93 8.23 12.34
N PHE A 313 12.91 7.92 13.22
CA PHE A 313 12.63 7.55 14.59
C PHE A 313 12.39 8.80 15.45
N ARG A 314 11.62 8.64 16.52
CA ARG A 314 11.35 9.71 17.49
C ARG A 314 12.64 10.32 18.06
N TRP A 315 13.64 9.49 18.38
CA TRP A 315 14.88 9.92 18.99
C TRP A 315 16.00 10.01 17.95
N ASN A 316 16.70 11.16 17.91
CA ASN A 316 17.74 11.41 16.95
C ASN A 316 18.93 10.44 17.03
N TRP A 317 19.24 9.92 18.23
CA TRP A 317 20.31 8.93 18.38
C TRP A 317 19.99 7.61 17.64
N LEU A 318 18.73 7.18 17.64
CA LEU A 318 18.31 6.02 16.85
C LEU A 318 18.46 6.26 15.35
N ASN A 319 18.15 7.47 14.88
CA ASN A 319 18.35 7.82 13.48
C ASN A 319 19.83 7.73 13.08
N ARG A 320 20.74 8.20 13.95
CA ARG A 320 22.20 8.10 13.72
C ARG A 320 22.67 6.65 13.65
N ILE A 321 22.22 5.79 14.55
CA ILE A 321 22.51 4.35 14.56
C ILE A 321 21.99 3.69 13.28
N ALA A 322 20.73 3.94 12.92
CA ALA A 322 20.14 3.38 11.70
C ALA A 322 20.91 3.80 10.44
N ILE A 323 21.28 5.08 10.33
CA ILE A 323 22.09 5.58 9.21
C ILE A 323 23.44 4.86 9.14
N TRP A 324 24.07 4.59 10.27
CA TRP A 324 25.35 3.88 10.34
C TRP A 324 25.24 2.42 9.86
N PHE A 325 24.16 1.71 10.24
CA PHE A 325 23.93 0.32 9.82
C PHE A 325 23.56 0.17 8.33
N TYR A 326 22.97 1.19 7.71
CA TYR A 326 22.46 1.12 6.32
C TYR A 326 23.25 1.99 5.33
N ARG A 327 24.40 2.51 5.75
CA ARG A 327 25.39 3.11 4.88
C ARG A 327 26.20 2.01 4.18
#